data_be327c6f88cf9e87f40cf692d2f46366
#
_entry.id   be327c6f88cf9e87f40cf692d2f46366
#
_cell.length_a   1.000
_cell.length_b   1.000
_cell.length_c   1.000
_cell.angle_alpha   90.00
_cell.angle_beta   90.00
_cell.angle_gamma   90.00
#
_symmetry.space_group_name_H-M   'P 1'
#
loop_
_entity.id
_entity.type
_entity.pdbx_description
1 polymer ?
#
loop_
_entity_poly.entity_id
_entity_poly.type
_entity_poly.pdbx_seq_one_letter_code
_entity_poly.pdbx_strand_id
1 'polypeptide(L)'
;MIKIETDKMLNMVRNQVHPDCIACGFTNINGLHLRFETDYEGGVKASFECNEIFEGYPGILHGGIISMILDSAMGNCMFSRGRTTVTVEMNTKFRHPVRTGCQATVSAKITRVSHPLYLLEARIIQDGEVKATGKGKFYDQPNLLPCLETYDD
;
A
#
# COMPACT_ATOMS: atom_id res chain seq x y z
N MET A 1 -2.91 -2.49 -20.13
CA MET A 1 -3.12 -1.09 -19.67
C MET A 1 -1.76 -0.44 -19.48
N ILE A 2 -1.54 0.76 -20.01
CA ILE A 2 -0.28 1.47 -19.88
C ILE A 2 -0.15 2.11 -18.48
N LYS A 3 1.09 2.35 -18.07
CA LYS A 3 1.41 2.89 -16.73
C LYS A 3 0.64 4.17 -16.39
N ILE A 4 0.51 5.12 -17.33
CA ILE A 4 -0.20 6.39 -17.12
C ILE A 4 -1.67 6.15 -16.74
N GLU A 5 -2.33 5.19 -17.38
CA GLU A 5 -3.73 4.85 -17.10
C GLU A 5 -3.88 4.19 -15.74
N THR A 6 -2.97 3.29 -15.38
CA THR A 6 -2.98 2.62 -14.07
C THR A 6 -2.66 3.60 -12.95
N ASP A 7 -1.76 4.56 -13.15
CA ASP A 7 -1.48 5.62 -12.18
C ASP A 7 -2.69 6.52 -11.97
N LYS A 8 -3.40 6.89 -13.04
CA LYS A 8 -4.64 7.67 -12.95
C LYS A 8 -5.71 6.91 -12.17
N MET A 9 -5.88 5.63 -12.45
CA MET A 9 -6.84 4.78 -11.76
C MET A 9 -6.52 4.68 -10.27
N LEU A 10 -5.26 4.43 -9.93
CA LEU A 10 -4.79 4.36 -8.55
C LEU A 10 -5.13 5.64 -7.79
N ASN A 11 -4.77 6.79 -8.35
CA ASN A 11 -4.98 8.09 -7.71
C ASN A 11 -6.47 8.42 -7.57
N MET A 12 -7.27 8.13 -8.59
CA MET A 12 -8.71 8.36 -8.55
C MET A 12 -9.38 7.53 -7.46
N VAL A 13 -9.12 6.24 -7.41
CA VAL A 13 -9.71 5.34 -6.43
C VAL A 13 -9.27 5.72 -5.01
N ARG A 14 -7.95 5.90 -4.79
CA ARG A 14 -7.43 6.30 -3.49
C ARG A 14 -8.07 7.58 -2.98
N ASN A 15 -8.20 8.59 -3.82
CA ASN A 15 -8.79 9.87 -3.42
C ASN A 15 -10.27 9.75 -3.03
N GLN A 16 -10.99 8.80 -3.62
CA GLN A 16 -12.40 8.57 -3.29
C GLN A 16 -12.59 7.77 -2.00
N VAL A 17 -11.79 6.72 -1.79
CA VAL A 17 -12.03 5.76 -0.70
C VAL A 17 -11.07 5.90 0.47
N HIS A 18 -9.93 6.57 0.30
CA HIS A 18 -8.89 6.77 1.30
C HIS A 18 -8.42 8.22 1.40
N PRO A 19 -9.33 9.24 1.39
CA PRO A 19 -8.89 10.64 1.40
C PRO A 19 -8.12 11.00 2.68
N ASP A 20 -8.53 10.47 3.83
CA ASP A 20 -7.94 10.75 5.14
C ASP A 20 -7.17 9.55 5.71
N CYS A 21 -6.80 8.58 4.88
CA CYS A 21 -6.11 7.39 5.34
C CYS A 21 -4.80 7.74 6.04
N ILE A 22 -4.56 7.15 7.20
CA ILE A 22 -3.34 7.37 7.98
C ILE A 22 -2.08 6.96 7.21
N ALA A 23 -2.18 6.04 6.27
CA ALA A 23 -1.04 5.58 5.47
C ALA A 23 -0.88 6.37 4.17
N CYS A 24 -1.93 6.52 3.37
CA CYS A 24 -1.84 7.06 2.00
C CYS A 24 -2.74 8.27 1.71
N GLY A 25 -3.49 8.78 2.69
CA GLY A 25 -4.37 9.93 2.50
C GLY A 25 -3.60 11.25 2.44
N PHE A 26 -4.10 12.20 1.65
CA PHE A 26 -3.47 13.52 1.51
C PHE A 26 -3.78 14.47 2.65
N THR A 27 -4.95 14.32 3.27
CA THR A 27 -5.49 15.28 4.23
C THR A 27 -5.19 14.95 5.68
N ASN A 28 -4.71 13.72 5.98
CA ASN A 28 -4.33 13.35 7.33
C ASN A 28 -2.93 13.88 7.65
N ILE A 29 -2.86 14.96 8.44
CA ILE A 29 -1.60 15.61 8.81
C ILE A 29 -0.66 14.74 9.65
N ASN A 30 -1.20 13.72 10.31
CA ASN A 30 -0.43 12.79 11.14
C ASN A 30 -0.06 11.51 10.39
N GLY A 31 -0.40 11.43 9.11
CA GLY A 31 -0.22 10.24 8.31
C GLY A 31 1.18 10.08 7.73
N LEU A 32 1.41 8.91 7.16
CA LEU A 32 2.66 8.56 6.49
C LEU A 32 2.78 9.20 5.10
N HIS A 33 1.67 9.62 4.52
CA HIS A 33 1.60 10.24 3.18
C HIS A 33 2.33 9.42 2.11
N LEU A 34 2.12 8.10 2.11
CA LEU A 34 2.71 7.23 1.10
C LEU A 34 2.16 7.57 -0.29
N ARG A 35 3.05 7.77 -1.24
CA ARG A 35 2.72 8.10 -2.63
C ARG A 35 3.11 6.96 -3.53
N PHE A 36 2.11 6.15 -3.87
CA PHE A 36 2.30 4.99 -4.73
C PHE A 36 2.21 5.35 -6.20
N GLU A 37 3.07 4.76 -6.98
CA GLU A 37 2.99 4.74 -8.44
C GLU A 37 3.01 3.30 -8.92
N THR A 38 2.41 3.05 -10.07
CA THR A 38 2.44 1.72 -10.68
C THR A 38 3.80 1.48 -11.33
N ASP A 39 4.25 0.23 -11.32
CA ASP A 39 5.41 -0.19 -12.07
C ASP A 39 5.00 -0.82 -13.42
N TYR A 40 5.97 -1.16 -14.26
CA TYR A 40 5.70 -1.76 -15.57
C TYR A 40 5.31 -3.24 -15.50
N GLU A 41 5.43 -3.86 -14.33
CA GLU A 41 5.10 -5.26 -14.10
C GLU A 41 3.71 -5.46 -13.47
N GLY A 42 2.95 -4.38 -13.32
CA GLY A 42 1.60 -4.41 -12.76
C GLY A 42 1.52 -4.31 -11.25
N GLY A 43 2.64 -4.04 -10.59
CA GLY A 43 2.70 -3.75 -9.16
C GLY A 43 2.68 -2.26 -8.86
N VAL A 44 2.91 -1.92 -7.60
CA VAL A 44 3.05 -0.54 -7.12
C VAL A 44 4.29 -0.40 -6.26
N LYS A 45 4.79 0.83 -6.18
CA LYS A 45 5.92 1.17 -5.31
C LYS A 45 5.78 2.58 -4.78
N ALA A 46 6.40 2.84 -3.64
CA ALA A 46 6.53 4.15 -3.04
C ALA A 46 7.86 4.27 -2.30
N SER A 47 8.51 5.42 -2.42
CA SER A 47 9.63 5.79 -1.57
C SER A 47 9.09 6.67 -0.44
N PHE A 48 9.58 6.49 0.76
CA PHE A 48 9.10 7.23 1.92
C PHE A 48 10.22 7.49 2.93
N GLU A 49 10.05 8.60 3.65
CA GLU A 49 10.91 8.94 4.79
C GLU A 49 10.48 8.13 6.01
N CYS A 50 11.42 7.45 6.63
CA CYS A 50 11.17 6.77 7.91
C CYS A 50 11.25 7.78 9.05
N ASN A 51 10.18 8.53 9.25
CA ASN A 51 10.14 9.61 10.22
C ASN A 51 10.24 9.08 11.66
N GLU A 52 11.01 9.77 12.50
CA GLU A 52 11.22 9.42 13.90
C GLU A 52 9.94 9.40 14.74
N ILE A 53 8.89 10.12 14.34
CA ILE A 53 7.61 10.10 15.04
C ILE A 53 6.93 8.72 15.00
N PHE A 54 7.34 7.86 14.08
CA PHE A 54 6.82 6.49 13.92
C PHE A 54 7.75 5.44 14.49
N GLU A 55 8.71 5.82 15.32
CA GLU A 55 9.63 4.85 15.93
C GLU A 55 8.98 4.03 17.05
N GLY A 56 9.47 2.83 17.21
CA GLY A 56 9.25 2.01 18.41
C GLY A 56 10.46 2.15 19.33
N TYR A 57 11.47 1.29 19.16
CA TYR A 57 12.75 1.51 19.81
C TYR A 57 13.46 2.73 19.19
N PRO A 58 14.29 3.46 19.96
CA PRO A 58 15.01 4.60 19.42
C PRO A 58 15.76 4.27 18.12
N GLY A 59 15.52 5.05 17.08
CA GLY A 59 16.17 4.88 15.79
C GLY A 59 15.61 3.77 14.91
N ILE A 60 14.55 3.07 15.35
CA ILE A 60 13.95 1.95 14.62
C ILE A 60 12.46 2.18 14.40
N LEU A 61 12.03 2.01 13.17
CA LEU A 61 10.61 2.14 12.81
C LEU A 61 9.78 1.07 13.52
N HIS A 62 8.64 1.48 14.10
CA HIS A 62 7.76 0.57 14.84
C HIS A 62 7.23 -0.56 13.93
N GLY A 63 7.24 -1.78 14.45
CA GLY A 63 6.77 -2.96 13.70
C GLY A 63 5.34 -2.86 13.22
N GLY A 64 4.44 -2.25 14.01
CA GLY A 64 3.06 -1.98 13.59
C GLY A 64 2.98 -0.99 12.43
N ILE A 65 3.87 -0.01 12.38
CA ILE A 65 3.97 0.94 11.27
C ILE A 65 4.47 0.20 10.01
N ILE A 66 5.44 -0.67 10.15
CA ILE A 66 5.92 -1.53 9.05
C ILE A 66 4.75 -2.34 8.46
N SER A 67 3.95 -2.97 9.32
CA SER A 67 2.78 -3.74 8.88
C SER A 67 1.75 -2.86 8.16
N MET A 68 1.53 -1.64 8.66
CA MET A 68 0.65 -0.66 8.02
C MET A 68 1.15 -0.28 6.63
N ILE A 69 2.44 -0.05 6.47
CA ILE A 69 3.05 0.30 5.18
C ILE A 69 2.88 -0.84 4.17
N LEU A 70 3.13 -2.08 4.59
CA LEU A 70 2.97 -3.27 3.74
C LEU A 70 1.50 -3.45 3.34
N ASP A 71 0.57 -3.30 4.27
CA ASP A 71 -0.87 -3.37 4.01
C ASP A 71 -1.31 -2.30 3.03
N SER A 72 -0.88 -1.07 3.23
CA SER A 72 -1.20 0.06 2.35
C SER A 72 -0.70 -0.15 0.93
N ALA A 73 0.51 -0.71 0.77
CA ALA A 73 1.06 -1.01 -0.55
C ALA A 73 0.19 -2.04 -1.29
N MET A 74 -0.25 -3.10 -0.60
CA MET A 74 -1.12 -4.11 -1.19
C MET A 74 -2.49 -3.54 -1.55
N GLY A 75 -3.08 -2.73 -0.68
CA GLY A 75 -4.36 -2.04 -0.97
C GLY A 75 -4.27 -1.10 -2.16
N ASN A 76 -3.20 -0.31 -2.25
CA ASN A 76 -2.98 0.59 -3.39
C ASN A 76 -2.74 -0.17 -4.70
N CYS A 77 -2.14 -1.36 -4.63
CA CYS A 77 -2.04 -2.25 -5.79
C CYS A 77 -3.43 -2.60 -6.33
N MET A 78 -4.40 -2.86 -5.46
CA MET A 78 -5.79 -3.11 -5.85
C MET A 78 -6.44 -1.85 -6.43
N PHE A 79 -6.18 -0.66 -5.86
CA PHE A 79 -6.68 0.61 -6.40
C PHE A 79 -6.21 0.82 -7.84
N SER A 80 -4.99 0.44 -8.17
CA SER A 80 -4.46 0.55 -9.54
C SER A 80 -5.23 -0.30 -10.55
N ARG A 81 -5.97 -1.29 -10.06
CA ARG A 81 -6.84 -2.16 -10.86
C ARG A 81 -8.30 -1.72 -10.81
N GLY A 82 -8.60 -0.55 -10.23
CA GLY A 82 -9.95 -0.05 -10.06
C GLY A 82 -10.78 -0.82 -9.04
N ARG A 83 -10.14 -1.55 -8.13
CA ARG A 83 -10.83 -2.38 -7.14
C ARG A 83 -10.57 -1.88 -5.73
N THR A 84 -11.60 -2.00 -4.91
CA THR A 84 -11.54 -1.74 -3.48
C THR A 84 -11.71 -3.04 -2.72
N THR A 85 -10.85 -3.26 -1.75
CA THR A 85 -10.78 -4.52 -1.01
C THR A 85 -10.64 -4.26 0.48
N VAL A 86 -10.97 -5.28 1.27
CA VAL A 86 -10.65 -5.29 2.70
C VAL A 86 -9.61 -6.39 2.95
N THR A 87 -8.68 -6.10 3.83
CA THR A 87 -7.67 -7.06 4.27
C THR A 87 -8.34 -8.09 5.19
N VAL A 88 -8.31 -9.36 4.82
CA VAL A 88 -8.90 -10.43 5.63
C VAL A 88 -7.86 -11.25 6.36
N GLU A 89 -6.64 -11.27 5.87
CA GLU A 89 -5.52 -11.95 6.50
C GLU A 89 -4.22 -11.32 6.06
N MET A 90 -3.28 -11.19 6.97
CA MET A 90 -1.95 -10.66 6.66
C MET A 90 -0.90 -11.38 7.49
N ASN A 91 0.16 -11.83 6.85
CA ASN A 91 1.33 -12.43 7.48
C ASN A 91 2.53 -11.53 7.19
N THR A 92 3.12 -10.98 8.23
CA THR A 92 4.30 -10.10 8.13
C THR A 92 5.51 -10.80 8.74
N LYS A 93 6.63 -10.72 8.01
CA LYS A 93 7.93 -11.20 8.49
C LYS A 93 8.88 -10.01 8.62
N PHE A 94 9.46 -9.87 9.81
CA PHE A 94 10.43 -8.83 10.13
C PHE A 94 11.83 -9.46 10.08
N ARG A 95 12.60 -9.11 9.05
CA ARG A 95 13.92 -9.72 8.83
C ARG A 95 15.03 -8.90 9.44
N HIS A 96 14.98 -7.58 9.27
CA HIS A 96 15.96 -6.64 9.76
C HIS A 96 15.27 -5.36 10.20
N PRO A 97 15.81 -4.60 11.15
CA PRO A 97 15.25 -3.32 11.55
C PRO A 97 15.23 -2.32 10.39
N VAL A 98 14.15 -1.56 10.29
CA VAL A 98 14.05 -0.39 9.40
C VAL A 98 14.47 0.83 10.22
N ARG A 99 15.51 1.54 9.79
CA ARG A 99 16.04 2.69 10.52
C ARG A 99 15.25 3.95 10.23
N THR A 100 14.98 4.72 11.27
CA THR A 100 14.41 6.08 11.14
C THR A 100 15.49 7.06 10.67
N GLY A 101 15.07 8.20 10.14
CA GLY A 101 15.97 9.24 9.62
C GLY A 101 16.53 8.95 8.23
N CYS A 102 16.09 7.89 7.57
CA CYS A 102 16.52 7.51 6.22
C CYS A 102 15.30 7.19 5.36
N GLN A 103 15.51 7.13 4.05
CA GLN A 103 14.49 6.67 3.12
C GLN A 103 14.42 5.14 3.04
N ALA A 104 13.24 4.63 2.74
CA ALA A 104 12.99 3.25 2.38
C ALA A 104 12.03 3.21 1.20
N THR A 105 11.93 2.05 0.57
CA THR A 105 10.99 1.82 -0.55
C THR A 105 10.12 0.62 -0.20
N VAL A 106 8.83 0.74 -0.46
CA VAL A 106 7.88 -0.37 -0.38
C VAL A 106 7.33 -0.68 -1.76
N SER A 107 7.16 -1.95 -2.06
CA SER A 107 6.54 -2.43 -3.30
C SER A 107 5.55 -3.53 -3.01
N ALA A 108 4.55 -3.68 -3.87
CA ALA A 108 3.56 -4.74 -3.77
C ALA A 108 3.13 -5.22 -5.15
N LYS A 109 2.69 -6.47 -5.22
CA LYS A 109 2.16 -7.08 -6.43
C LYS A 109 1.10 -8.13 -6.10
N ILE A 110 0.20 -8.36 -7.04
CA ILE A 110 -0.76 -9.46 -6.98
C ILE A 110 -0.03 -10.74 -7.38
N THR A 111 -0.14 -11.78 -6.56
CA THR A 111 0.48 -13.08 -6.83
C THR A 111 -0.54 -14.12 -7.30
N ARG A 112 -1.80 -13.97 -6.90
CA ARG A 112 -2.87 -14.90 -7.31
C ARG A 112 -4.22 -14.19 -7.28
N VAL A 113 -5.03 -14.46 -8.29
CA VAL A 113 -6.41 -14.01 -8.37
C VAL A 113 -7.32 -15.22 -8.23
N SER A 114 -8.20 -15.21 -7.25
CA SER A 114 -9.23 -16.21 -7.02
C SER A 114 -10.49 -15.50 -6.54
N HIS A 115 -11.09 -14.71 -7.45
CA HIS A 115 -12.24 -13.84 -7.15
C HIS A 115 -13.28 -14.55 -6.27
N PRO A 116 -13.75 -13.96 -5.17
CA PRO A 116 -13.54 -12.55 -4.74
C PRO A 116 -12.27 -12.32 -3.92
N LEU A 117 -11.36 -13.28 -3.85
CA LEU A 117 -10.11 -13.16 -3.09
C LEU A 117 -8.94 -12.86 -4.01
N TYR A 118 -8.02 -12.05 -3.49
CA TYR A 118 -6.76 -11.69 -4.14
C TYR A 118 -5.63 -11.93 -3.14
N LEU A 119 -4.58 -12.62 -3.60
CA LEU A 119 -3.36 -12.80 -2.82
C LEU A 119 -2.32 -11.82 -3.32
N LEU A 120 -1.71 -11.09 -2.38
CA LEU A 120 -0.68 -10.09 -2.68
C LEU A 120 0.54 -10.31 -1.81
N GLU A 121 1.66 -9.83 -2.30
CA GLU A 121 2.92 -9.76 -1.58
C GLU A 121 3.43 -8.33 -1.59
N ALA A 122 4.11 -7.94 -0.51
CA ALA A 122 4.76 -6.65 -0.38
C ALA A 122 6.10 -6.80 0.32
N ARG A 123 7.00 -5.85 0.09
CA ARG A 123 8.30 -5.82 0.77
C ARG A 123 8.78 -4.40 0.97
N ILE A 124 9.53 -4.21 2.06
CA ILE A 124 10.22 -2.96 2.35
C ILE A 124 11.72 -3.18 2.17
N ILE A 125 12.33 -2.29 1.40
CA ILE A 125 13.77 -2.30 1.13
C ILE A 125 14.37 -1.01 1.67
N GLN A 126 15.48 -1.12 2.36
CA GLN A 126 16.29 0.00 2.82
C GLN A 126 17.77 -0.38 2.68
N ASP A 127 18.57 0.54 2.14
CA ASP A 127 19.99 0.31 1.87
C ASP A 127 20.26 -0.97 1.05
N GLY A 128 19.39 -1.24 0.05
CA GLY A 128 19.55 -2.39 -0.82
C GLY A 128 19.18 -3.74 -0.21
N GLU A 129 18.66 -3.75 1.01
CA GLU A 129 18.33 -4.97 1.76
C GLU A 129 16.84 -5.06 2.03
N VAL A 130 16.25 -6.26 1.86
CA VAL A 130 14.87 -6.53 2.22
C VAL A 130 14.76 -6.59 3.74
N LYS A 131 14.07 -5.62 4.33
CA LYS A 131 13.92 -5.48 5.79
C LYS A 131 12.70 -6.21 6.32
N ALA A 132 11.60 -6.17 5.56
CA ALA A 132 10.34 -6.80 5.95
C ALA A 132 9.58 -7.25 4.70
N THR A 133 8.78 -8.29 4.86
CA THR A 133 7.90 -8.81 3.81
C THR A 133 6.51 -9.06 4.37
N GLY A 134 5.50 -8.93 3.51
CA GLY A 134 4.11 -9.24 3.86
C GLY A 134 3.45 -10.07 2.78
N LYS A 135 2.56 -10.97 3.21
CA LYS A 135 1.63 -11.68 2.34
C LYS A 135 0.23 -11.41 2.85
N GLY A 136 -0.67 -11.02 1.96
CA GLY A 136 -2.02 -10.65 2.35
C GLY A 136 -3.07 -11.32 1.49
N LYS A 137 -4.23 -11.56 2.11
CA LYS A 137 -5.47 -11.95 1.44
C LYS A 137 -6.42 -10.77 1.51
N PHE A 138 -6.95 -10.38 0.36
CA PHE A 138 -7.82 -9.24 0.20
C PHE A 138 -9.12 -9.69 -0.42
N TYR A 139 -10.24 -9.25 0.15
CA TYR A 139 -11.57 -9.57 -0.31
C TYR A 139 -12.16 -8.38 -1.06
N ASP A 140 -12.68 -8.62 -2.26
CA ASP A 140 -13.30 -7.59 -3.10
C ASP A 140 -14.55 -7.02 -2.44
N GLN A 141 -14.58 -5.70 -2.28
CA GLN A 141 -15.69 -4.93 -1.67
C GLN A 141 -16.05 -3.73 -2.55
N PRO A 142 -16.74 -3.94 -3.67
CA PRO A 142 -17.04 -2.85 -4.61
C PRO A 142 -17.91 -1.75 -4.01
N ASN A 143 -18.68 -2.03 -2.97
CA ASN A 143 -19.54 -1.05 -2.29
C ASN A 143 -18.77 0.08 -1.59
N LEU A 144 -17.45 -0.03 -1.46
CA LEU A 144 -16.61 1.04 -0.93
C LEU A 144 -16.40 2.17 -1.95
N LEU A 145 -16.82 1.97 -3.22
CA LEU A 145 -16.74 2.95 -4.31
C LEU A 145 -18.14 3.40 -4.76
N PRO A 146 -18.89 4.13 -3.94
CA PRO A 146 -20.26 4.51 -4.31
C PRO A 146 -20.34 5.43 -5.54
N CYS A 147 -19.26 6.13 -5.89
CA CYS A 147 -19.27 7.09 -7.00
C CYS A 147 -19.01 6.48 -8.38
N LEU A 148 -18.60 5.22 -8.47
CA LEU A 148 -18.40 4.57 -9.77
C LEU A 148 -19.70 3.99 -10.35
N GLU A 149 -20.73 3.84 -9.53
CA GLU A 149 -22.05 3.36 -9.97
C GLU A 149 -22.84 4.40 -10.79
N THR A 150 -22.37 5.66 -10.79
CA THR A 150 -23.06 6.74 -11.49
C THR A 150 -22.55 7.02 -12.91
N TYR A 151 -21.60 6.27 -13.40
CA TYR A 151 -21.03 6.45 -14.73
C TYR A 151 -21.49 5.42 -15.77
N ASP A 152 -22.36 4.51 -15.38
CA ASP A 152 -22.96 3.51 -16.29
C ASP A 152 -24.33 3.91 -16.86
N ASP A 153 -24.63 5.21 -16.80
CA ASP A 153 -25.85 5.77 -17.44
C ASP A 153 -25.54 6.54 -18.73
#